data_210b3438332503dc7ddc302e3a735be9
#
_entry.id   210b3438332503dc7ddc302e3a735be9
#
_cell.length_a   1.000
_cell.length_b   1.000
_cell.length_c   1.000
_cell.angle_alpha   90.00
_cell.angle_beta   90.00
_cell.angle_gamma   90.00
#
_symmetry.space_group_name_H-M   'P 1'
#
loop_
_entity.id
_entity.type
_entity.pdbx_description
1 polymer ?
#
loop_
_entity_poly.entity_id
_entity_poly.type
_entity_poly.pdbx_seq_one_letter_code
_entity_poly.pdbx_strand_id
1 'polypeptide(L)'
;SSYGDYTPTFFFETAKLFGKDGELALDAMLLQVSTPDEHGYCSYGLSCDYTKSATENAKIVIAQINKFVPRTLGNCFVHIDDIDYIIEEDTPIPEVQPPVVGEIERKIGEFCASLVRDGDTLQLGIGAIPVAVLNFLKDKKDLGIHSEMISDGIVDLINLGVITNKKKNLNPNKAIATFLMGSKKLYDYANDNPAIELHPVDYVNNPIIIAQNDNMVSIN
;
A
#
# COMPACT_ATOMS: atom_id res chain seq x y z
N SER A 1 27.19 -2.44 8.81
CA SER A 1 28.02 -2.05 7.67
C SER A 1 28.51 -0.63 7.92
N SER A 2 29.75 -0.32 7.53
CA SER A 2 30.37 1.01 7.71
C SER A 2 29.91 2.07 6.70
N TYR A 3 28.81 1.83 5.98
CA TYR A 3 28.40 2.64 4.83
C TYR A 3 26.98 3.20 4.93
N GLY A 4 26.36 3.16 6.08
CA GLY A 4 25.03 3.71 6.28
C GLY A 4 24.67 3.86 7.74
N ASP A 5 23.89 4.89 8.03
CA ASP A 5 23.30 5.13 9.32
C ASP A 5 21.84 4.66 9.35
N TYR A 6 21.34 4.35 10.53
CA TYR A 6 19.96 3.95 10.76
C TYR A 6 19.26 4.98 11.64
N THR A 7 18.18 5.57 11.14
CA THR A 7 17.31 6.46 11.87
C THR A 7 16.08 5.72 12.33
N PRO A 8 15.96 5.36 13.62
CA PRO A 8 14.78 4.66 14.12
C PRO A 8 13.58 5.62 14.16
N THR A 9 12.49 5.22 13.51
CA THR A 9 11.23 5.97 13.54
C THR A 9 10.06 5.00 13.34
N PHE A 10 8.87 5.34 13.81
CA PHE A 10 7.66 4.64 13.40
C PHE A 10 7.34 4.99 11.95
N PHE A 11 6.88 4.01 11.18
CA PHE A 11 6.67 4.22 9.75
C PHE A 11 5.67 5.35 9.46
N PHE A 12 4.60 5.47 10.24
CA PHE A 12 3.64 6.55 10.07
C PHE A 12 4.19 7.96 10.41
N GLU A 13 5.35 8.04 11.08
CA GLU A 13 6.02 9.31 11.38
C GLU A 13 7.11 9.67 10.36
N THR A 14 7.49 8.74 9.47
CA THR A 14 8.55 8.94 8.48
C THR A 14 8.29 10.17 7.61
N ALA A 15 7.04 10.42 7.24
CA ALA A 15 6.65 11.59 6.45
C ALA A 15 7.05 12.92 7.13
N LYS A 16 7.05 12.98 8.45
CA LYS A 16 7.43 14.20 9.21
C LYS A 16 8.92 14.51 9.08
N LEU A 17 9.77 13.50 8.87
CA LEU A 17 11.22 13.70 8.72
C LEU A 17 11.54 14.53 7.48
N PHE A 18 10.72 14.43 6.44
CA PHE A 18 10.88 15.14 5.17
C PHE A 18 10.06 16.42 5.07
N GLY A 19 9.21 16.70 6.06
CA GLY A 19 8.40 17.91 6.10
C GLY A 19 9.24 19.19 6.17
N LYS A 20 8.60 20.34 5.97
CA LYS A 20 9.26 21.67 5.92
C LYS A 20 10.11 21.96 7.15
N ASP A 21 9.71 21.48 8.32
CA ASP A 21 10.42 21.60 9.60
C ASP A 21 11.05 20.27 10.03
N GLY A 22 11.18 19.32 9.12
CA GLY A 22 11.72 17.99 9.38
C GLY A 22 13.24 17.99 9.51
N GLU A 23 13.76 16.99 10.22
CA GLU A 23 15.21 16.85 10.47
C GLU A 23 15.99 16.41 9.22
N LEU A 24 15.30 15.84 8.20
CA LEU A 24 15.90 15.33 6.96
C LEU A 24 15.39 16.13 5.76
N ALA A 25 15.91 17.35 5.61
CA ALA A 25 15.62 18.16 4.42
C ALA A 25 16.16 17.48 3.15
N LEU A 26 15.32 17.37 2.12
CA LEU A 26 15.67 16.71 0.86
C LEU A 26 16.13 17.74 -0.18
N ASP A 27 17.32 17.52 -0.73
CA ASP A 27 17.80 18.31 -1.88
C ASP A 27 17.16 17.81 -3.19
N ALA A 28 16.98 16.50 -3.33
CA ALA A 28 16.34 15.92 -4.51
C ALA A 28 15.53 14.68 -4.14
N MET A 29 14.39 14.51 -4.82
CA MET A 29 13.57 13.29 -4.82
C MET A 29 13.64 12.62 -6.19
N LEU A 30 13.98 11.33 -6.20
CA LEU A 30 13.92 10.48 -7.37
C LEU A 30 12.71 9.56 -7.24
N LEU A 31 11.80 9.59 -8.20
CA LEU A 31 10.59 8.77 -8.16
C LEU A 31 10.26 8.17 -9.51
N GLN A 32 9.43 7.14 -9.50
CA GLN A 32 8.83 6.56 -10.69
C GLN A 32 7.31 6.71 -10.59
N VAL A 33 6.68 7.16 -11.69
CA VAL A 33 5.24 7.46 -11.72
C VAL A 33 4.60 6.86 -12.95
N SER A 34 3.27 6.75 -12.93
CA SER A 34 2.47 6.39 -14.11
C SER A 34 2.56 7.47 -15.19
N THR A 35 2.12 7.14 -16.39
CA THR A 35 1.83 8.17 -17.41
C THR A 35 0.82 9.17 -16.87
N PRO A 36 0.95 10.48 -17.19
CA PRO A 36 -0.03 11.48 -16.79
C PRO A 36 -1.38 11.22 -17.45
N ASP A 37 -2.45 11.52 -16.71
CA ASP A 37 -3.79 11.53 -17.28
C ASP A 37 -4.05 12.82 -18.10
N GLU A 38 -5.27 12.97 -18.64
CA GLU A 38 -5.68 14.15 -19.46
C GLU A 38 -5.63 15.48 -18.68
N HIS A 39 -5.52 15.43 -17.36
CA HIS A 39 -5.42 16.58 -16.47
C HIS A 39 -4.00 16.81 -15.94
N GLY A 40 -3.01 16.02 -16.38
CA GLY A 40 -1.61 16.15 -15.99
C GLY A 40 -1.24 15.40 -14.68
N TYR A 41 -2.12 14.59 -14.11
CA TYR A 41 -1.83 13.86 -12.89
C TYR A 41 -1.20 12.51 -13.17
N CYS A 42 -0.06 12.25 -12.52
CA CYS A 42 0.63 10.98 -12.47
C CYS A 42 0.36 10.29 -11.13
N SER A 43 0.09 8.99 -11.14
CA SER A 43 0.01 8.21 -9.90
C SER A 43 1.41 7.80 -9.44
N TYR A 44 1.65 7.78 -8.11
CA TYR A 44 2.84 7.15 -7.53
C TYR A 44 2.87 5.62 -7.75
N GLY A 45 1.80 5.06 -8.28
CA GLY A 45 1.74 3.65 -8.68
C GLY A 45 1.72 2.70 -7.49
N LEU A 46 2.82 1.98 -7.27
CA LEU A 46 2.83 0.90 -6.27
C LEU A 46 3.00 1.37 -4.84
N SER A 47 3.54 2.55 -4.59
CA SER A 47 3.84 3.02 -3.24
C SER A 47 3.59 4.52 -3.10
N CYS A 48 2.68 4.86 -2.20
CA CYS A 48 2.38 6.24 -1.83
C CYS A 48 3.10 6.64 -0.53
N ASP A 49 3.27 5.73 0.37
CA ASP A 49 3.90 5.74 1.70
C ASP A 49 4.37 7.14 2.17
N TYR A 50 5.67 7.36 2.36
CA TYR A 50 6.31 8.68 2.57
C TYR A 50 6.69 9.37 1.25
N THR A 51 6.53 8.69 0.10
CA THR A 51 6.90 9.19 -1.23
C THR A 51 6.22 10.53 -1.52
N LYS A 52 4.93 10.65 -1.21
CA LYS A 52 4.17 11.89 -1.40
C LYS A 52 4.77 13.05 -0.59
N SER A 53 4.99 12.86 0.71
CA SER A 53 5.57 13.88 1.57
C SER A 53 7.00 14.26 1.13
N ALA A 54 7.81 13.28 0.73
CA ALA A 54 9.15 13.52 0.21
C ALA A 54 9.12 14.34 -1.10
N THR A 55 8.20 14.02 -2.01
CA THR A 55 8.01 14.76 -3.27
C THR A 55 7.60 16.20 -3.03
N GLU A 56 6.63 16.44 -2.13
CA GLU A 56 6.11 17.78 -1.83
C GLU A 56 7.12 18.70 -1.10
N ASN A 57 8.16 18.14 -0.49
CA ASN A 57 9.13 18.88 0.31
C ASN A 57 10.56 18.86 -0.25
N ALA A 58 10.84 18.11 -1.29
CA ALA A 58 12.15 18.14 -1.96
C ALA A 58 12.35 19.46 -2.71
N LYS A 59 13.61 19.92 -2.80
CA LYS A 59 13.97 21.13 -3.58
C LYS A 59 13.92 20.86 -5.08
N ILE A 60 14.20 19.62 -5.48
CA ILE A 60 14.21 19.17 -6.89
C ILE A 60 13.49 17.83 -6.95
N VAL A 61 12.53 17.69 -7.86
CA VAL A 61 11.80 16.46 -8.12
C VAL A 61 12.16 15.94 -9.51
N ILE A 62 12.70 14.72 -9.57
CA ILE A 62 13.08 14.05 -10.81
C ILE A 62 12.24 12.77 -10.93
N ALA A 63 11.39 12.69 -11.95
CA ALA A 63 10.50 11.56 -12.14
C ALA A 63 10.81 10.77 -13.41
N GLN A 64 10.83 9.45 -13.27
CA GLN A 64 10.70 8.54 -14.41
C GLN A 64 9.21 8.30 -14.67
N ILE A 65 8.72 8.70 -15.85
CA ILE A 65 7.40 8.30 -16.33
C ILE A 65 7.54 6.93 -16.98
N ASN A 66 6.76 5.96 -16.48
CA ASN A 66 6.81 4.57 -16.93
C ASN A 66 5.39 4.03 -17.13
N LYS A 67 5.05 3.63 -18.36
CA LYS A 67 3.71 3.10 -18.70
C LYS A 67 3.34 1.79 -17.98
N PHE A 68 4.33 1.08 -17.42
CA PHE A 68 4.07 -0.14 -16.66
C PHE A 68 3.67 0.13 -15.21
N VAL A 69 3.85 1.34 -14.73
CA VAL A 69 3.37 1.76 -13.41
C VAL A 69 1.85 1.86 -13.45
N PRO A 70 1.11 1.10 -12.62
CA PRO A 70 -0.35 1.17 -12.61
C PRO A 70 -0.82 2.52 -12.09
N ARG A 71 -1.89 3.04 -12.67
CA ARG A 71 -2.58 4.21 -12.15
C ARG A 71 -3.45 3.78 -10.96
N THR A 72 -2.87 3.77 -9.77
CA THR A 72 -3.61 3.56 -8.53
C THR A 72 -4.32 4.83 -8.10
N LEU A 73 -5.44 4.67 -7.40
CA LEU A 73 -6.30 5.77 -6.98
C LEU A 73 -6.14 6.06 -5.48
N GLY A 74 -6.72 7.16 -5.02
CA GLY A 74 -6.65 7.62 -3.64
C GLY A 74 -5.89 8.93 -3.50
N ASN A 75 -5.19 9.12 -2.39
CA ASN A 75 -4.34 10.30 -2.16
C ASN A 75 -2.89 10.06 -2.60
N CYS A 76 -2.69 9.63 -3.85
CA CYS A 76 -1.41 9.12 -4.36
C CYS A 76 -1.03 9.69 -5.73
N PHE A 77 -1.26 10.98 -5.94
CA PHE A 77 -0.98 11.67 -7.20
C PHE A 77 0.00 12.83 -7.03
N VAL A 78 0.75 13.10 -8.10
CA VAL A 78 1.55 14.30 -8.32
C VAL A 78 1.16 14.92 -9.67
N HIS A 79 1.06 16.23 -9.75
CA HIS A 79 0.85 16.91 -11.02
C HIS A 79 2.18 17.08 -11.76
N ILE A 80 2.13 17.00 -13.09
CA ILE A 80 3.35 17.07 -13.93
C ILE A 80 4.08 18.42 -13.76
N ASP A 81 3.37 19.48 -13.44
CA ASP A 81 3.94 20.82 -13.18
C ASP A 81 4.74 20.89 -11.86
N ASP A 82 4.53 19.91 -10.96
CA ASP A 82 5.28 19.80 -9.70
C ASP A 82 6.55 18.95 -9.84
N ILE A 83 6.91 18.55 -11.06
CA ILE A 83 8.08 17.74 -11.39
C ILE A 83 9.08 18.59 -12.18
N ASP A 84 10.30 18.79 -11.62
CA ASP A 84 11.31 19.65 -12.26
C ASP A 84 11.96 18.99 -13.47
N TYR A 85 12.19 17.66 -13.42
CA TYR A 85 12.83 16.90 -14.49
C TYR A 85 12.10 15.59 -14.75
N ILE A 86 11.84 15.32 -16.03
CA ILE A 86 11.13 14.12 -16.49
C ILE A 86 12.06 13.27 -17.35
N ILE A 87 12.05 11.97 -17.09
CA ILE A 87 12.68 10.95 -17.91
C ILE A 87 11.59 10.00 -18.36
N GLU A 88 11.37 9.86 -19.65
CA GLU A 88 10.45 8.87 -20.21
C GLU A 88 11.21 7.57 -20.49
N GLU A 89 10.99 6.56 -19.68
CA GLU A 89 11.65 5.26 -19.82
C GLU A 89 10.72 4.14 -19.34
N ASP A 90 10.38 3.25 -20.25
CA ASP A 90 9.50 2.11 -19.99
C ASP A 90 10.31 0.91 -19.48
N THR A 91 10.17 0.63 -18.20
CA THR A 91 10.85 -0.50 -17.54
C THR A 91 9.80 -1.40 -16.88
N PRO A 92 9.83 -2.73 -17.10
CA PRO A 92 8.93 -3.65 -16.40
C PRO A 92 9.04 -3.50 -14.89
N ILE A 93 7.88 -3.48 -14.21
CA ILE A 93 7.83 -3.39 -12.75
C ILE A 93 8.27 -4.73 -12.14
N PRO A 94 9.17 -4.73 -11.15
CA PRO A 94 9.57 -5.94 -10.46
C PRO A 94 8.38 -6.63 -9.78
N GLU A 95 8.32 -7.94 -9.89
CA GLU A 95 7.31 -8.76 -9.23
C GLU A 95 7.90 -9.46 -8.00
N VAL A 96 7.11 -9.55 -6.94
CA VAL A 96 7.46 -10.30 -5.73
C VAL A 96 6.59 -11.54 -5.66
N GLN A 97 7.22 -12.71 -5.70
CA GLN A 97 6.51 -13.98 -5.57
C GLN A 97 6.03 -14.19 -4.14
N PRO A 98 4.83 -14.75 -3.94
CA PRO A 98 4.36 -15.10 -2.60
C PRO A 98 5.35 -16.04 -1.89
N PRO A 99 5.57 -15.85 -0.59
CA PRO A 99 6.42 -16.75 0.18
C PRO A 99 5.83 -18.17 0.24
N VAL A 100 6.69 -19.16 0.32
CA VAL A 100 6.27 -20.56 0.50
C VAL A 100 5.72 -20.73 1.91
N VAL A 101 4.50 -21.23 2.02
CA VAL A 101 3.82 -21.50 3.29
C VAL A 101 4.18 -22.93 3.73
N GLY A 102 4.94 -23.07 4.83
CA GLY A 102 5.27 -24.34 5.45
C GLY A 102 4.13 -24.87 6.34
N GLU A 103 4.37 -26.04 6.95
CA GLU A 103 3.34 -26.67 7.81
C GLU A 103 3.10 -25.86 9.10
N ILE A 104 4.14 -25.23 9.65
CA ILE A 104 4.05 -24.43 10.87
C ILE A 104 3.24 -23.16 10.58
N GLU A 105 3.58 -22.43 9.50
CA GLU A 105 2.87 -21.22 9.08
C GLU A 105 1.41 -21.53 8.74
N ARG A 106 1.15 -22.68 8.13
CA ARG A 106 -0.21 -23.12 7.84
C ARG A 106 -1.04 -23.31 9.12
N LYS A 107 -0.49 -23.98 10.14
CA LYS A 107 -1.17 -24.17 11.44
C LYS A 107 -1.40 -22.85 12.16
N ILE A 108 -0.40 -21.98 12.19
CA ILE A 108 -0.54 -20.63 12.77
C ILE A 108 -1.64 -19.87 12.02
N GLY A 109 -1.62 -19.88 10.69
CA GLY A 109 -2.61 -19.24 9.84
C GLY A 109 -4.02 -19.72 10.11
N GLU A 110 -4.22 -21.02 10.29
CA GLU A 110 -5.52 -21.61 10.63
C GLU A 110 -6.06 -21.10 11.99
N PHE A 111 -5.21 -21.06 13.01
CA PHE A 111 -5.60 -20.53 14.33
C PHE A 111 -5.89 -19.03 14.27
N CYS A 112 -5.07 -18.22 13.60
CA CYS A 112 -5.31 -16.78 13.45
C CYS A 112 -6.61 -16.53 12.69
N ALA A 113 -6.87 -17.25 11.60
CA ALA A 113 -8.10 -17.11 10.83
C ALA A 113 -9.36 -17.48 11.63
N SER A 114 -9.26 -18.39 12.62
CA SER A 114 -10.37 -18.72 13.50
C SER A 114 -10.82 -17.56 14.38
N LEU A 115 -9.95 -16.61 14.66
CA LEU A 115 -10.25 -15.39 15.45
C LEU A 115 -10.93 -14.30 14.62
N VAL A 116 -10.81 -14.36 13.28
CA VAL A 116 -11.45 -13.40 12.38
C VAL A 116 -12.95 -13.70 12.26
N ARG A 117 -13.77 -12.67 12.35
CA ARG A 117 -15.24 -12.75 12.24
C ARG A 117 -15.72 -12.10 10.95
N ASP A 118 -16.93 -12.44 10.53
CA ASP A 118 -17.58 -11.77 9.42
C ASP A 118 -17.72 -10.26 9.70
N GLY A 119 -17.35 -9.45 8.73
CA GLY A 119 -17.37 -8.00 8.82
C GLY A 119 -16.14 -7.34 9.48
N ASP A 120 -15.18 -8.12 9.95
CA ASP A 120 -13.94 -7.56 10.51
C ASP A 120 -13.12 -6.83 9.43
N THR A 121 -12.39 -5.80 9.86
CA THR A 121 -11.41 -5.09 9.01
C THR A 121 -10.01 -5.61 9.34
N LEU A 122 -9.27 -6.01 8.31
CA LEU A 122 -7.97 -6.64 8.46
C LEU A 122 -6.82 -5.67 8.14
N GLN A 123 -5.78 -5.73 8.97
CA GLN A 123 -4.42 -5.33 8.66
C GLN A 123 -3.57 -6.59 8.58
N LEU A 124 -2.81 -6.73 7.50
CA LEU A 124 -1.99 -7.90 7.21
C LEU A 124 -0.54 -7.48 6.95
N GLY A 125 0.38 -8.13 7.63
CA GLY A 125 1.81 -7.92 7.46
C GLY A 125 2.39 -8.66 6.27
N ILE A 126 3.72 -8.61 6.17
CA ILE A 126 4.51 -9.26 5.12
C ILE A 126 5.02 -10.61 5.65
N GLY A 127 4.93 -11.66 4.84
CA GLY A 127 5.51 -12.96 5.18
C GLY A 127 4.58 -14.14 4.97
N ALA A 128 5.07 -15.33 5.33
CA ALA A 128 4.36 -16.59 5.10
C ALA A 128 3.11 -16.75 6.00
N ILE A 129 3.14 -16.19 7.22
CA ILE A 129 2.01 -16.28 8.16
C ILE A 129 0.80 -15.48 7.65
N PRO A 130 0.89 -14.18 7.29
CA PRO A 130 -0.23 -13.46 6.69
C PRO A 130 -0.79 -14.12 5.43
N VAL A 131 0.09 -14.66 4.56
CA VAL A 131 -0.34 -15.42 3.37
C VAL A 131 -1.10 -16.69 3.78
N ALA A 132 -0.61 -17.40 4.80
CA ALA A 132 -1.31 -18.59 5.31
C ALA A 132 -2.69 -18.25 5.86
N VAL A 133 -2.83 -17.14 6.61
CA VAL A 133 -4.13 -16.69 7.13
C VAL A 133 -5.14 -16.48 6.00
N LEU A 134 -4.76 -15.76 4.94
CA LEU A 134 -5.65 -15.50 3.78
C LEU A 134 -6.23 -16.78 3.19
N ASN A 135 -5.47 -17.88 3.18
CA ASN A 135 -5.93 -19.17 2.65
C ASN A 135 -7.10 -19.78 3.45
N PHE A 136 -7.25 -19.41 4.73
CA PHE A 136 -8.30 -19.91 5.64
C PHE A 136 -9.48 -18.95 5.80
N LEU A 137 -9.51 -17.81 5.08
CA LEU A 137 -10.58 -16.81 5.20
C LEU A 137 -11.68 -16.98 4.14
N LYS A 138 -11.62 -17.97 3.26
CA LYS A 138 -12.51 -18.12 2.11
C LYS A 138 -14.00 -18.25 2.46
N ASP A 139 -14.30 -18.77 3.65
CA ASP A 139 -15.66 -18.94 4.14
C ASP A 139 -16.20 -17.72 4.92
N LYS A 140 -15.39 -16.69 5.11
CA LYS A 140 -15.78 -15.45 5.78
C LYS A 140 -16.58 -14.55 4.84
N LYS A 141 -17.28 -13.57 5.42
CA LYS A 141 -18.16 -12.65 4.69
C LYS A 141 -17.89 -11.21 5.07
N ASP A 142 -18.00 -10.34 4.06
CA ASP A 142 -17.97 -8.89 4.23
C ASP A 142 -16.73 -8.36 4.97
N LEU A 143 -15.57 -9.00 4.82
CA LEU A 143 -14.32 -8.49 5.38
C LEU A 143 -13.93 -7.15 4.73
N GLY A 144 -13.19 -6.35 5.48
CA GLY A 144 -12.60 -5.09 5.03
C GLY A 144 -11.07 -5.12 5.07
N ILE A 145 -10.43 -4.20 4.34
CA ILE A 145 -8.98 -3.99 4.35
C ILE A 145 -8.67 -2.54 4.74
N HIS A 146 -7.87 -2.39 5.78
CA HIS A 146 -7.12 -1.19 6.13
C HIS A 146 -5.75 -1.66 6.59
N SER A 147 -4.78 -1.68 5.69
CA SER A 147 -3.50 -2.38 5.87
C SER A 147 -2.38 -1.55 5.29
N GLU A 148 -1.17 -1.71 5.82
CA GLU A 148 0.02 -1.11 5.23
C GLU A 148 0.18 -1.52 3.76
N MET A 149 -0.07 -2.80 3.44
CA MET A 149 0.09 -3.32 2.10
C MET A 149 -1.10 -4.15 1.62
N ILE A 150 -1.20 -4.28 0.30
CA ILE A 150 -2.08 -5.25 -0.37
C ILE A 150 -1.19 -6.24 -1.14
N SER A 151 -1.53 -7.55 -1.04
CA SER A 151 -0.90 -8.65 -1.75
C SER A 151 -1.88 -9.38 -2.68
N ASP A 152 -1.36 -10.28 -3.53
CA ASP A 152 -2.18 -11.09 -4.46
C ASP A 152 -3.31 -11.84 -3.75
N GLY A 153 -3.07 -12.40 -2.57
CA GLY A 153 -4.07 -13.15 -1.80
C GLY A 153 -5.29 -12.32 -1.39
N ILE A 154 -5.11 -11.00 -1.20
CA ILE A 154 -6.22 -10.07 -0.92
C ILE A 154 -7.09 -9.92 -2.17
N VAL A 155 -6.48 -9.80 -3.36
CA VAL A 155 -7.21 -9.74 -4.64
C VAL A 155 -8.03 -11.02 -4.86
N ASP A 156 -7.49 -12.18 -4.51
CA ASP A 156 -8.22 -13.44 -4.61
C ASP A 156 -9.48 -13.45 -3.74
N LEU A 157 -9.39 -12.98 -2.50
CA LEU A 157 -10.54 -12.88 -1.60
C LEU A 157 -11.56 -11.81 -2.01
N ILE A 158 -11.12 -10.71 -2.64
CA ILE A 158 -12.02 -9.73 -3.25
C ILE A 158 -12.81 -10.39 -4.39
N ASN A 159 -12.13 -11.08 -5.29
CA ASN A 159 -12.76 -11.77 -6.44
C ASN A 159 -13.73 -12.88 -6.01
N LEU A 160 -13.47 -13.51 -4.86
CA LEU A 160 -14.39 -14.48 -4.25
C LEU A 160 -15.59 -13.84 -3.53
N GLY A 161 -15.62 -12.50 -3.40
CA GLY A 161 -16.65 -11.78 -2.67
C GLY A 161 -16.54 -11.88 -1.14
N VAL A 162 -15.43 -12.37 -0.63
CA VAL A 162 -15.14 -12.45 0.81
C VAL A 162 -14.79 -11.07 1.37
N ILE A 163 -13.94 -10.32 0.67
CA ILE A 163 -13.58 -8.95 1.00
C ILE A 163 -14.46 -8.01 0.16
N THR A 164 -15.41 -7.35 0.80
CA THR A 164 -16.33 -6.40 0.16
C THR A 164 -16.11 -4.96 0.61
N ASN A 165 -15.40 -4.76 1.73
CA ASN A 165 -15.21 -3.47 2.40
C ASN A 165 -16.51 -2.75 2.81
N LYS A 166 -17.68 -3.39 2.69
CA LYS A 166 -18.99 -2.77 2.93
C LYS A 166 -19.26 -2.48 4.41
N LYS A 167 -18.66 -3.28 5.30
CA LYS A 167 -18.86 -3.15 6.75
C LYS A 167 -17.88 -2.19 7.42
N LYS A 168 -16.90 -1.68 6.68
CA LYS A 168 -15.97 -0.67 7.21
C LYS A 168 -16.73 0.60 7.55
N ASN A 169 -16.46 1.16 8.71
CA ASN A 169 -16.96 2.49 9.10
C ASN A 169 -16.03 3.61 8.57
N LEU A 170 -14.74 3.33 8.42
CA LEU A 170 -13.78 4.24 7.79
C LEU A 170 -13.51 3.79 6.33
N ASN A 171 -13.69 4.69 5.36
CA ASN A 171 -13.56 4.42 3.93
C ASN A 171 -14.39 3.18 3.48
N PRO A 172 -15.71 3.18 3.66
CA PRO A 172 -16.55 2.05 3.25
C PRO A 172 -16.43 1.80 1.74
N ASN A 173 -16.53 0.52 1.37
CA ASN A 173 -16.37 0.01 0.00
C ASN A 173 -14.97 0.17 -0.62
N LYS A 174 -13.95 0.55 0.17
CA LYS A 174 -12.57 0.74 -0.29
C LYS A 174 -11.59 -0.12 0.49
N ALA A 175 -10.73 -0.84 -0.21
CA ALA A 175 -9.52 -1.41 0.38
C ALA A 175 -8.46 -0.31 0.45
N ILE A 176 -7.99 -0.02 1.65
CA ILE A 176 -7.02 1.05 1.91
C ILE A 176 -5.66 0.45 2.20
N ALA A 177 -4.64 0.97 1.52
CA ALA A 177 -3.24 0.62 1.77
C ALA A 177 -2.30 1.79 1.50
N THR A 178 -1.01 1.63 1.85
CA THR A 178 0.01 2.60 1.48
C THR A 178 0.87 2.13 0.33
N PHE A 179 0.99 0.81 0.13
CA PHE A 179 1.65 0.24 -1.05
C PHE A 179 1.09 -1.13 -1.48
N LEU A 180 1.46 -1.53 -2.69
CA LEU A 180 1.17 -2.82 -3.29
C LEU A 180 2.46 -3.64 -3.41
N MET A 181 2.42 -4.92 -3.04
CA MET A 181 3.56 -5.81 -3.22
C MET A 181 3.08 -7.21 -3.63
N GLY A 182 3.40 -7.60 -4.85
CA GLY A 182 2.95 -8.89 -5.39
C GLY A 182 3.35 -9.08 -6.85
N SER A 183 2.53 -9.81 -7.57
CA SER A 183 2.72 -10.11 -8.98
C SER A 183 2.03 -9.08 -9.90
N LYS A 184 2.27 -9.23 -11.19
CA LYS A 184 1.57 -8.47 -12.23
C LYS A 184 0.04 -8.54 -12.10
N LYS A 185 -0.51 -9.67 -11.61
CA LYS A 185 -1.94 -9.84 -11.35
C LYS A 185 -2.49 -8.77 -10.39
N LEU A 186 -1.78 -8.51 -9.29
CA LEU A 186 -2.14 -7.46 -8.34
C LEU A 186 -2.06 -6.09 -9.00
N TYR A 187 -1.01 -5.82 -9.74
CA TYR A 187 -0.77 -4.51 -10.36
C TYR A 187 -1.81 -4.19 -11.43
N ASP A 188 -2.13 -5.17 -12.28
CA ASP A 188 -3.19 -5.04 -13.28
C ASP A 188 -4.57 -4.85 -12.61
N TYR A 189 -4.82 -5.55 -11.49
CA TYR A 189 -6.08 -5.42 -10.77
C TYR A 189 -6.26 -4.05 -10.10
N ALA A 190 -5.16 -3.45 -9.63
CA ALA A 190 -5.20 -2.14 -8.97
C ALA A 190 -5.25 -0.96 -9.95
N ASN A 191 -4.90 -1.19 -11.23
CA ASN A 191 -4.88 -0.14 -12.25
C ASN A 191 -6.30 0.43 -12.49
N ASP A 192 -6.48 1.72 -12.28
CA ASP A 192 -7.76 2.44 -12.41
C ASP A 192 -8.93 1.78 -11.66
N ASN A 193 -8.64 1.08 -10.57
CA ASN A 193 -9.65 0.37 -9.80
C ASN A 193 -10.14 1.20 -8.59
N PRO A 194 -11.38 1.73 -8.64
CA PRO A 194 -11.90 2.57 -7.56
C PRO A 194 -12.19 1.81 -6.25
N ALA A 195 -12.10 0.48 -6.23
CA ALA A 195 -12.24 -0.31 -5.02
C ALA A 195 -10.95 -0.36 -4.17
N ILE A 196 -9.81 0.07 -4.72
CA ILE A 196 -8.52 0.16 -4.04
C ILE A 196 -8.08 1.62 -4.00
N GLU A 197 -7.68 2.10 -2.83
CA GLU A 197 -7.09 3.42 -2.69
C GLU A 197 -5.77 3.33 -1.93
N LEU A 198 -4.74 3.98 -2.48
CA LEU A 198 -3.47 4.19 -1.78
C LEU A 198 -3.46 5.57 -1.13
N HIS A 199 -2.98 5.58 0.10
CA HIS A 199 -2.86 6.78 0.92
C HIS A 199 -1.47 6.85 1.55
N PRO A 200 -0.98 8.05 1.92
CA PRO A 200 0.26 8.22 2.65
C PRO A 200 0.29 7.42 3.96
N VAL A 201 1.49 7.03 4.38
CA VAL A 201 1.69 6.17 5.56
C VAL A 201 1.26 6.81 6.87
N ASP A 202 1.33 8.13 6.98
CA ASP A 202 0.85 8.90 8.13
C ASP A 202 -0.68 8.88 8.30
N TYR A 203 -1.40 8.48 7.26
CA TYR A 203 -2.82 8.13 7.32
C TYR A 203 -3.01 6.65 7.62
N VAL A 204 -2.43 5.76 6.79
CA VAL A 204 -2.73 4.31 6.82
C VAL A 204 -2.22 3.65 8.09
N ASN A 205 -0.98 3.96 8.50
CA ASN A 205 -0.31 3.34 9.65
C ASN A 205 -0.48 4.14 10.96
N ASN A 206 -1.21 5.24 10.92
CA ASN A 206 -1.44 6.06 12.11
C ASN A 206 -2.35 5.34 13.11
N PRO A 207 -1.88 5.05 14.33
CA PRO A 207 -2.68 4.33 15.32
C PRO A 207 -4.00 5.02 15.67
N ILE A 208 -4.06 6.36 15.62
CA ILE A 208 -5.29 7.12 15.86
C ILE A 208 -6.30 6.90 14.73
N ILE A 209 -5.84 6.80 13.49
CA ILE A 209 -6.69 6.50 12.32
C ILE A 209 -7.11 5.03 12.34
N ILE A 210 -6.16 4.11 12.59
CA ILE A 210 -6.44 2.67 12.69
C ILE A 210 -7.52 2.39 13.74
N ALA A 211 -7.42 3.04 14.90
CA ALA A 211 -8.38 2.89 16.02
C ALA A 211 -9.80 3.38 15.69
N GLN A 212 -10.00 4.11 14.59
CA GLN A 212 -11.33 4.51 14.12
C GLN A 212 -12.05 3.39 13.35
N ASN A 213 -11.36 2.32 12.97
CA ASN A 213 -12.00 1.15 12.39
C ASN A 213 -12.56 0.26 13.50
N ASP A 214 -13.88 0.06 13.51
CA ASP A 214 -14.50 -0.94 14.37
C ASP A 214 -14.06 -2.34 13.95
N ASN A 215 -13.94 -3.27 14.89
CA ASN A 215 -13.59 -4.67 14.64
C ASN A 215 -12.29 -4.84 13.83
N MET A 216 -11.27 -4.05 14.15
CA MET A 216 -9.96 -4.16 13.52
C MET A 216 -9.20 -5.38 14.02
N VAL A 217 -8.69 -6.21 13.11
CA VAL A 217 -7.84 -7.38 13.39
C VAL A 217 -6.52 -7.20 12.68
N SER A 218 -5.44 -7.14 13.47
CA SER A 218 -4.08 -6.95 12.97
C SER A 218 -3.29 -8.25 13.09
N ILE A 219 -2.68 -8.68 11.99
CA ILE A 219 -1.92 -9.93 11.88
C ILE A 219 -0.59 -9.64 11.19
N ASN A 220 0.50 -9.73 11.93
CA ASN A 220 1.87 -9.53 11.45
C ASN A 220 2.73 -10.78 11.65
#